data_13777cf2a2ac0fd1204b4d240bec0b7f
#
_entry.id   13777cf2a2ac0fd1204b4d240bec0b7f
#
_cell.length_a   1.000
_cell.length_b   1.000
_cell.length_c   1.000
_cell.angle_alpha   90.00
_cell.angle_beta   90.00
_cell.angle_gamma   90.00
#
_symmetry.space_group_name_H-M   'P 1'
#
loop_
_entity.id
_entity.type
_entity.pdbx_description
1 polymer ?
#
loop_
_entity_poly.entity_id
_entity_poly.type
_entity_poly.pdbx_seq_one_letter_code
_entity_poly.pdbx_strand_id
1 'polypeptide(L)'
;MGSYLNPGCKGFEESLNSAIYVDKTGLIEKVNAVVDTRQKYICVSRPRRFGKSMATDMLAAYYDQSVDTARLFDTLQIAKAETYQKYRNQYDVLKVNMQEFLSMTHSMDEMLAVFQKRMIADLKRGYPDYVMDGEDSLVFAMKDVYAHTKCPFIILIDEWDCLFREYKQDKEAQKKYLDFLRVWMKDQEYVALAYMTGILPIKKYGSHSALNMFTEYSMTNPREMAEFFGFTEEEVHALCATYKRNFEEAQAWYDGYELVAMDGENLKIYSMYSPKSVVDAMLSGLYDNYWNQTETYEALKIYIQMNFDGLKDAIVRMLAGDRVEINTGTFSNDMTTFQNRDDVLTLLVHLGYLSYHWMDKTVSIPNKEVSQEYVNAISTMDWHEVIDSVEASKNLLEALWMQDEEAVAAGIDKAHREISILQYNNENSLACTINLAFYFAREYYTIIREFPTGKGFADLCFIPRKMHADKPAVVIELKWEKSAQGAIAQIKDRHYTDALKEYRGNLLLAGINYNRETKTHTCVIEQLTKED
;
A
#
# COMPACT_ATOMS: atom_id res chain seq x y z
N MET A 1 -24.45 -22.55 -16.04
CA MET A 1 -23.69 -21.96 -14.92
C MET A 1 -23.04 -23.06 -14.10
N GLY A 2 -21.73 -23.02 -13.96
CA GLY A 2 -20.95 -23.89 -13.09
C GLY A 2 -20.51 -23.15 -11.82
N SER A 3 -19.77 -23.83 -10.93
CA SER A 3 -19.17 -23.18 -9.76
C SER A 3 -17.97 -22.32 -10.16
N TYR A 4 -17.24 -22.73 -11.18
CA TYR A 4 -16.03 -22.07 -11.68
C TYR A 4 -16.15 -21.64 -13.14
N LEU A 5 -16.85 -22.42 -13.97
CA LEU A 5 -17.17 -22.10 -15.36
C LEU A 5 -18.44 -21.26 -15.41
N ASN A 6 -18.33 -20.07 -15.98
CA ASN A 6 -19.43 -19.11 -16.13
C ASN A 6 -20.19 -18.90 -14.82
N PRO A 7 -19.50 -18.32 -13.79
CA PRO A 7 -20.04 -18.21 -12.43
C PRO A 7 -21.19 -17.19 -12.31
N GLY A 8 -21.47 -16.44 -13.38
CA GLY A 8 -22.48 -15.39 -13.40
C GLY A 8 -22.00 -14.09 -12.76
N CYS A 9 -22.95 -13.26 -12.32
CA CYS A 9 -22.70 -11.88 -11.92
C CYS A 9 -22.89 -11.59 -10.41
N LYS A 10 -23.23 -12.61 -9.61
CA LYS A 10 -23.64 -12.40 -8.21
C LYS A 10 -22.60 -11.65 -7.36
N GLY A 11 -21.31 -11.99 -7.47
CA GLY A 11 -20.25 -11.32 -6.72
C GLY A 11 -20.14 -9.82 -7.03
N PHE A 12 -20.33 -9.46 -8.31
CA PHE A 12 -20.34 -8.05 -8.69
C PHE A 12 -21.64 -7.33 -8.27
N GLU A 13 -22.80 -8.00 -8.34
CA GLU A 13 -24.06 -7.46 -7.80
C GLU A 13 -23.95 -7.16 -6.30
N GLU A 14 -23.35 -8.06 -5.51
CA GLU A 14 -23.10 -7.84 -4.09
C GLU A 14 -22.19 -6.62 -3.86
N SER A 15 -21.17 -6.43 -4.71
CA SER A 15 -20.31 -5.25 -4.66
C SER A 15 -21.07 -3.95 -4.94
N LEU A 16 -21.93 -3.93 -5.98
CA LEU A 16 -22.77 -2.77 -6.32
C LEU A 16 -23.80 -2.44 -5.23
N ASN A 17 -24.30 -3.44 -4.53
CA ASN A 17 -25.26 -3.30 -3.43
C ASN A 17 -24.63 -2.93 -2.09
N SER A 18 -23.30 -2.82 -2.03
CA SER A 18 -22.59 -2.40 -0.81
C SER A 18 -22.91 -0.96 -0.45
N ALA A 19 -22.87 -0.63 0.84
CA ALA A 19 -23.14 0.73 1.33
C ALA A 19 -22.24 1.80 0.67
N ILE A 20 -21.01 1.43 0.34
CA ILE A 20 -20.08 2.24 -0.42
C ILE A 20 -19.55 1.39 -1.59
N TYR A 21 -19.78 1.87 -2.78
CA TYR A 21 -19.19 1.35 -4.01
C TYR A 21 -18.54 2.51 -4.77
N VAL A 22 -17.29 2.33 -5.17
CA VAL A 22 -16.55 3.26 -6.02
C VAL A 22 -16.36 2.62 -7.38
N ASP A 23 -16.77 3.31 -8.44
CA ASP A 23 -16.74 2.78 -9.80
C ASP A 23 -15.31 2.67 -10.35
N LYS A 24 -14.81 1.45 -10.45
CA LYS A 24 -13.52 1.10 -11.04
C LYS A 24 -13.65 0.36 -12.38
N THR A 25 -14.83 0.44 -13.02
CA THR A 25 -15.08 -0.27 -14.29
C THR A 25 -14.24 0.23 -15.46
N GLY A 26 -13.56 1.36 -15.33
CA GLY A 26 -12.50 1.79 -16.26
C GLY A 26 -11.36 0.77 -16.42
N LEU A 27 -11.14 -0.10 -15.43
CA LEU A 27 -10.23 -1.25 -15.53
C LEU A 27 -10.58 -2.15 -16.71
N ILE A 28 -11.86 -2.36 -16.98
CA ILE A 28 -12.34 -3.23 -18.09
C ILE A 28 -11.84 -2.70 -19.43
N GLU A 29 -11.83 -1.40 -19.65
CA GLU A 29 -11.30 -0.81 -20.88
C GLU A 29 -9.81 -1.12 -21.09
N LYS A 30 -9.01 -1.05 -20.04
CA LYS A 30 -7.59 -1.42 -20.08
C LYS A 30 -7.40 -2.91 -20.39
N VAL A 31 -8.24 -3.75 -19.78
CA VAL A 31 -8.20 -5.19 -20.00
C VAL A 31 -8.70 -5.54 -21.41
N ASN A 32 -9.77 -4.91 -21.90
CA ASN A 32 -10.27 -5.09 -23.27
C ASN A 32 -9.22 -4.82 -24.35
N ALA A 33 -8.32 -3.87 -24.10
CA ALA A 33 -7.26 -3.54 -25.06
C ALA A 33 -6.28 -4.67 -25.32
N VAL A 34 -6.21 -5.68 -24.45
CA VAL A 34 -5.25 -6.80 -24.57
C VAL A 34 -5.93 -8.16 -24.79
N VAL A 35 -7.26 -8.26 -24.72
CA VAL A 35 -7.99 -9.50 -25.05
C VAL A 35 -7.66 -9.94 -26.48
N ASP A 36 -7.40 -11.23 -26.66
CA ASP A 36 -7.03 -11.86 -27.95
C ASP A 36 -5.73 -11.29 -28.57
N THR A 37 -4.85 -10.66 -27.77
CA THR A 37 -3.55 -10.19 -28.21
C THR A 37 -2.40 -11.01 -27.60
N ARG A 38 -1.15 -10.71 -27.97
CA ARG A 38 0.03 -11.28 -27.31
C ARG A 38 0.23 -10.80 -25.88
N GLN A 39 -0.37 -9.65 -25.50
CA GLN A 39 -0.33 -9.05 -24.16
C GLN A 39 -1.45 -9.56 -23.23
N LYS A 40 -2.19 -10.57 -23.61
CA LYS A 40 -3.36 -11.15 -22.90
C LYS A 40 -3.07 -11.71 -21.50
N TYR A 41 -1.85 -11.66 -21.03
CA TYR A 41 -1.45 -12.20 -19.73
C TYR A 41 -1.18 -11.06 -18.75
N ILE A 42 -2.09 -10.85 -17.79
CA ILE A 42 -2.03 -9.77 -16.80
C ILE A 42 -1.88 -10.37 -15.40
N CYS A 43 -0.92 -9.85 -14.63
CA CYS A 43 -0.79 -10.15 -13.21
C CYS A 43 -0.78 -8.87 -12.39
N VAL A 44 -1.75 -8.70 -11.48
CA VAL A 44 -1.85 -7.53 -10.61
C VAL A 44 -1.55 -7.91 -9.17
N SER A 45 -0.51 -7.28 -8.61
CA SER A 45 -0.11 -7.50 -7.22
C SER A 45 -0.39 -6.24 -6.39
N ARG A 46 -1.24 -6.38 -5.37
CA ARG A 46 -1.61 -5.31 -4.43
C ARG A 46 -1.73 -5.87 -3.01
N PRO A 47 -1.55 -5.05 -1.98
CA PRO A 47 -1.80 -5.46 -0.61
C PRO A 47 -3.20 -6.04 -0.44
N ARG A 48 -3.46 -6.69 0.70
CA ARG A 48 -4.80 -7.13 1.04
C ARG A 48 -5.78 -5.96 1.06
N ARG A 49 -7.06 -6.23 0.71
CA ARG A 49 -8.18 -5.26 0.76
C ARG A 49 -8.07 -4.05 -0.15
N PHE A 50 -7.22 -4.11 -1.17
CA PHE A 50 -7.14 -3.10 -2.24
C PHE A 50 -8.12 -3.36 -3.40
N GLY A 51 -9.13 -4.23 -3.23
CA GLY A 51 -10.18 -4.43 -4.22
C GLY A 51 -9.90 -5.50 -5.28
N LYS A 52 -8.85 -6.33 -5.13
CA LYS A 52 -8.46 -7.37 -6.11
C LYS A 52 -9.59 -8.35 -6.44
N SER A 53 -10.22 -8.95 -5.43
CA SER A 53 -11.31 -9.92 -5.61
C SER A 53 -12.54 -9.27 -6.22
N MET A 54 -12.87 -8.02 -5.84
CA MET A 54 -13.96 -7.25 -6.48
C MET A 54 -13.68 -7.01 -7.96
N ALA A 55 -12.42 -6.76 -8.34
CA ALA A 55 -12.05 -6.62 -9.75
C ALA A 55 -12.22 -7.94 -10.52
N THR A 56 -11.87 -9.10 -9.93
CA THR A 56 -12.12 -10.39 -10.58
C THR A 56 -13.61 -10.71 -10.70
N ASP A 57 -14.44 -10.35 -9.70
CA ASP A 57 -15.91 -10.48 -9.76
C ASP A 57 -16.50 -9.60 -10.87
N MET A 58 -16.04 -8.36 -10.97
CA MET A 58 -16.44 -7.41 -12.01
C MET A 58 -16.09 -7.91 -13.42
N LEU A 59 -14.84 -8.38 -13.62
CA LEU A 59 -14.40 -8.94 -14.90
C LEU A 59 -15.18 -10.21 -15.25
N ALA A 60 -15.45 -11.09 -14.29
CA ALA A 60 -16.26 -12.28 -14.50
C ALA A 60 -17.66 -11.91 -14.98
N ALA A 61 -18.33 -11.00 -14.26
CA ALA A 61 -19.67 -10.54 -14.65
C ALA A 61 -19.71 -9.87 -16.03
N TYR A 62 -18.64 -9.16 -16.40
CA TYR A 62 -18.58 -8.46 -17.69
C TYR A 62 -18.39 -9.40 -18.87
N TYR A 63 -17.53 -10.40 -18.77
CA TYR A 63 -17.20 -11.29 -19.89
C TYR A 63 -18.11 -12.51 -20.01
N ASP A 64 -18.72 -12.98 -18.93
CA ASP A 64 -19.51 -14.22 -18.85
C ASP A 64 -20.68 -14.20 -19.84
N GLN A 65 -20.64 -15.09 -20.85
CA GLN A 65 -21.69 -15.20 -21.88
C GLN A 65 -22.98 -15.87 -21.37
N SER A 66 -22.98 -16.50 -20.20
CA SER A 66 -24.13 -17.25 -19.71
C SER A 66 -25.26 -16.38 -19.14
N VAL A 67 -25.01 -15.07 -18.96
CA VAL A 67 -25.97 -14.14 -18.35
C VAL A 67 -25.82 -12.74 -18.98
N ASP A 68 -26.95 -12.09 -19.29
CA ASP A 68 -26.93 -10.68 -19.72
C ASP A 68 -26.77 -9.77 -18.50
N THR A 69 -25.65 -9.05 -18.49
CA THR A 69 -25.26 -8.14 -17.40
C THR A 69 -25.37 -6.66 -17.76
N ALA A 70 -26.01 -6.31 -18.89
CA ALA A 70 -26.16 -4.92 -19.32
C ALA A 70 -26.61 -3.98 -18.20
N ARG A 71 -27.63 -4.40 -17.45
CA ARG A 71 -28.22 -3.63 -16.34
C ARG A 71 -27.21 -3.28 -15.23
N LEU A 72 -26.13 -4.04 -15.09
CA LEU A 72 -25.10 -3.80 -14.06
C LEU A 72 -24.07 -2.77 -14.51
N PHE A 73 -23.85 -2.63 -15.82
CA PHE A 73 -22.76 -1.83 -16.38
C PHE A 73 -23.22 -0.57 -17.12
N ASP A 74 -24.48 -0.50 -17.61
CA ASP A 74 -24.97 0.58 -18.49
C ASP A 74 -24.87 1.99 -17.87
N THR A 75 -24.80 2.10 -16.54
CA THR A 75 -24.68 3.38 -15.82
C THR A 75 -23.25 3.66 -15.32
N LEU A 76 -22.33 2.72 -15.50
CA LEU A 76 -20.97 2.79 -14.99
C LEU A 76 -20.01 3.37 -16.04
N GLN A 77 -18.79 3.68 -15.62
CA GLN A 77 -17.78 4.32 -16.46
C GLN A 77 -17.51 3.56 -17.75
N ILE A 78 -17.44 2.23 -17.71
CA ILE A 78 -17.18 1.37 -18.87
C ILE A 78 -18.22 1.53 -19.98
N ALA A 79 -19.47 1.89 -19.66
CA ALA A 79 -20.51 2.10 -20.68
C ALA A 79 -20.16 3.18 -21.70
N LYS A 80 -19.24 4.08 -21.36
CA LYS A 80 -18.75 5.16 -22.23
C LYS A 80 -17.64 4.71 -23.19
N ALA A 81 -17.04 3.54 -22.96
CA ALA A 81 -15.94 3.03 -23.77
C ALA A 81 -16.46 2.44 -25.10
N GLU A 82 -15.77 2.70 -26.20
CA GLU A 82 -16.10 2.15 -27.52
C GLU A 82 -16.12 0.62 -27.54
N THR A 83 -15.32 -0.01 -26.68
CA THR A 83 -15.18 -1.46 -26.56
C THR A 83 -16.28 -2.11 -25.74
N TYR A 84 -17.16 -1.34 -25.07
CA TYR A 84 -18.13 -1.84 -24.11
C TYR A 84 -19.00 -2.97 -24.65
N GLN A 85 -19.67 -2.74 -25.80
CA GLN A 85 -20.58 -3.74 -26.38
C GLN A 85 -19.83 -4.90 -27.07
N LYS A 86 -18.59 -4.67 -27.48
CA LYS A 86 -17.79 -5.65 -28.24
C LYS A 86 -17.43 -6.89 -27.44
N TYR A 87 -17.12 -6.71 -26.17
CA TYR A 87 -16.55 -7.79 -25.33
C TYR A 87 -17.51 -8.25 -24.23
N ARG A 88 -18.56 -7.47 -23.93
CA ARG A 88 -19.51 -7.81 -22.88
C ARG A 88 -20.29 -9.08 -23.22
N ASN A 89 -20.28 -10.04 -22.28
CA ASN A 89 -21.00 -11.32 -22.37
C ASN A 89 -20.67 -12.14 -23.64
N GLN A 90 -19.38 -12.18 -24.01
CA GLN A 90 -18.94 -12.84 -25.25
C GLN A 90 -18.04 -14.06 -25.01
N TYR A 91 -17.68 -14.39 -23.77
CA TYR A 91 -16.65 -15.38 -23.48
C TYR A 91 -17.11 -16.41 -22.46
N ASP A 92 -16.52 -17.60 -22.53
CA ASP A 92 -16.51 -18.52 -21.39
C ASP A 92 -15.55 -18.01 -20.32
N VAL A 93 -16.00 -17.89 -19.09
CA VAL A 93 -15.20 -17.40 -17.97
C VAL A 93 -14.89 -18.54 -17.02
N LEU A 94 -13.60 -18.81 -16.80
CA LEU A 94 -13.14 -19.63 -15.69
C LEU A 94 -12.63 -18.72 -14.57
N LYS A 95 -13.34 -18.70 -13.44
CA LYS A 95 -12.95 -17.93 -12.26
C LYS A 95 -12.62 -18.85 -11.10
N VAL A 96 -11.42 -18.70 -10.53
CA VAL A 96 -10.92 -19.52 -9.43
C VAL A 96 -10.23 -18.68 -8.36
N ASN A 97 -10.39 -19.08 -7.11
CA ASN A 97 -9.56 -18.63 -6.00
C ASN A 97 -8.63 -19.77 -5.57
N MET A 98 -7.32 -19.60 -5.75
CA MET A 98 -6.36 -20.68 -5.48
C MET A 98 -6.24 -21.00 -4.00
N GLN A 99 -6.51 -20.04 -3.10
CA GLN A 99 -6.53 -20.25 -1.66
C GLN A 99 -7.59 -21.28 -1.23
N GLU A 100 -8.74 -21.34 -1.92
CA GLU A 100 -9.78 -22.32 -1.65
C GLU A 100 -9.24 -23.75 -1.75
N PHE A 101 -8.56 -24.06 -2.87
CA PHE A 101 -8.00 -25.40 -3.11
C PHE A 101 -6.86 -25.72 -2.17
N LEU A 102 -6.00 -24.74 -1.88
CA LEU A 102 -4.90 -24.93 -0.94
C LEU A 102 -5.38 -25.25 0.46
N SER A 103 -6.45 -24.59 0.92
CA SER A 103 -7.03 -24.81 2.26
C SER A 103 -7.75 -26.15 2.43
N MET A 104 -8.13 -26.82 1.32
CA MET A 104 -8.86 -28.09 1.33
C MET A 104 -7.95 -29.31 1.19
N THR A 105 -6.65 -29.14 0.97
CA THR A 105 -5.69 -30.20 0.62
C THR A 105 -4.44 -30.13 1.48
N HIS A 106 -3.70 -31.24 1.53
CA HIS A 106 -2.52 -31.37 2.39
C HIS A 106 -1.20 -31.42 1.61
N SER A 107 -1.26 -31.43 0.28
CA SER A 107 -0.08 -31.43 -0.59
C SER A 107 -0.37 -30.73 -1.91
N MET A 108 0.69 -30.32 -2.60
CA MET A 108 0.58 -29.70 -3.93
C MET A 108 0.01 -30.66 -4.97
N ASP A 109 0.42 -31.93 -4.95
CA ASP A 109 -0.06 -32.91 -5.91
C ASP A 109 -1.57 -33.18 -5.72
N GLU A 110 -2.02 -33.25 -4.47
CA GLU A 110 -3.45 -33.35 -4.14
C GLU A 110 -4.22 -32.10 -4.57
N MET A 111 -3.68 -30.91 -4.29
CA MET A 111 -4.29 -29.63 -4.69
C MET A 111 -4.50 -29.57 -6.20
N LEU A 112 -3.46 -29.85 -6.99
CA LEU A 112 -3.55 -29.82 -8.46
C LEU A 112 -4.51 -30.90 -9.00
N ALA A 113 -4.54 -32.07 -8.41
CA ALA A 113 -5.47 -33.14 -8.80
C ALA A 113 -6.94 -32.75 -8.50
N VAL A 114 -7.22 -32.22 -7.30
CA VAL A 114 -8.56 -31.74 -6.93
C VAL A 114 -8.98 -30.56 -7.82
N PHE A 115 -8.08 -29.60 -8.04
CA PHE A 115 -8.31 -28.47 -8.91
C PHE A 115 -8.71 -28.93 -10.32
N GLN A 116 -7.89 -29.74 -10.98
CA GLN A 116 -8.17 -30.23 -12.35
C GLN A 116 -9.50 -31.00 -12.39
N LYS A 117 -9.71 -31.92 -11.45
CA LYS A 117 -10.95 -32.70 -11.36
C LYS A 117 -12.20 -31.81 -11.25
N ARG A 118 -12.15 -30.72 -10.46
CA ARG A 118 -13.28 -29.80 -10.31
C ARG A 118 -13.53 -28.98 -11.57
N MET A 119 -12.47 -28.47 -12.20
CA MET A 119 -12.57 -27.70 -13.45
C MET A 119 -13.12 -28.58 -14.58
N ILE A 120 -12.60 -29.80 -14.75
CA ILE A 120 -13.08 -30.74 -15.77
C ILE A 120 -14.56 -31.11 -15.54
N ALA A 121 -14.96 -31.32 -14.27
CA ALA A 121 -16.36 -31.59 -13.94
C ALA A 121 -17.30 -30.43 -14.29
N ASP A 122 -16.85 -29.17 -14.14
CA ASP A 122 -17.59 -28.00 -14.55
C ASP A 122 -17.67 -27.87 -16.08
N LEU A 123 -16.52 -28.06 -16.76
CA LEU A 123 -16.49 -28.09 -18.23
C LEU A 123 -17.43 -29.16 -18.80
N LYS A 124 -17.43 -30.36 -18.22
CA LYS A 124 -18.30 -31.45 -18.64
C LYS A 124 -19.79 -31.14 -18.42
N ARG A 125 -20.15 -30.43 -17.34
CA ARG A 125 -21.53 -29.99 -17.11
C ARG A 125 -21.97 -28.94 -18.12
N GLY A 126 -21.08 -28.00 -18.46
CA GLY A 126 -21.36 -26.98 -19.48
C GLY A 126 -21.36 -27.52 -20.91
N TYR A 127 -20.52 -28.51 -21.17
CA TYR A 127 -20.22 -29.04 -22.52
C TYR A 127 -20.18 -30.58 -22.52
N PRO A 128 -21.30 -31.27 -22.22
CA PRO A 128 -21.32 -32.72 -22.00
C PRO A 128 -20.90 -33.52 -23.25
N ASP A 129 -21.12 -32.98 -24.44
CA ASP A 129 -20.83 -33.66 -25.71
C ASP A 129 -19.36 -33.51 -26.13
N TYR A 130 -18.59 -32.63 -25.49
CA TYR A 130 -17.24 -32.28 -25.90
C TYR A 130 -16.14 -32.67 -24.91
N VAL A 131 -16.48 -33.00 -23.66
CA VAL A 131 -15.53 -33.49 -22.67
C VAL A 131 -15.73 -34.99 -22.47
N MET A 132 -14.71 -35.80 -22.83
CA MET A 132 -14.78 -37.25 -22.78
C MET A 132 -14.91 -37.79 -21.35
N ASP A 133 -15.52 -38.95 -21.19
CA ASP A 133 -15.52 -39.69 -19.92
C ASP A 133 -14.12 -40.21 -19.61
N GLY A 134 -13.66 -39.94 -18.37
CA GLY A 134 -12.33 -40.31 -17.93
C GLY A 134 -11.21 -39.36 -18.34
N GLU A 135 -11.54 -38.18 -18.93
CA GLU A 135 -10.57 -37.13 -19.13
C GLU A 135 -10.03 -36.63 -17.77
N ASP A 136 -8.73 -36.61 -17.63
CA ASP A 136 -8.02 -36.21 -16.39
C ASP A 136 -7.10 -35.00 -16.60
N SER A 137 -6.97 -34.52 -17.84
CA SER A 137 -6.20 -33.35 -18.19
C SER A 137 -7.08 -32.12 -18.49
N LEU A 138 -7.00 -31.11 -17.63
CA LEU A 138 -7.70 -29.83 -17.83
C LEU A 138 -7.34 -29.19 -19.19
N VAL A 139 -6.07 -29.29 -19.60
CA VAL A 139 -5.59 -28.72 -20.86
C VAL A 139 -6.26 -29.38 -22.06
N PHE A 140 -6.43 -30.70 -22.05
CA PHE A 140 -7.09 -31.41 -23.14
C PHE A 140 -8.59 -31.14 -23.13
N ALA A 141 -9.25 -31.18 -21.97
CA ALA A 141 -10.66 -30.82 -21.86
C ALA A 141 -10.97 -29.42 -22.44
N MET A 142 -10.13 -28.42 -22.10
CA MET A 142 -10.30 -27.06 -22.65
C MET A 142 -10.02 -26.99 -24.16
N LYS A 143 -9.04 -27.72 -24.66
CA LYS A 143 -8.79 -27.80 -26.11
C LYS A 143 -9.97 -28.40 -26.87
N ASP A 144 -10.56 -29.46 -26.34
CA ASP A 144 -11.71 -30.13 -26.96
C ASP A 144 -12.94 -29.21 -27.00
N VAL A 145 -13.25 -28.55 -25.88
CA VAL A 145 -14.32 -27.55 -25.85
C VAL A 145 -14.06 -26.43 -26.86
N TYR A 146 -12.87 -25.84 -26.86
CA TYR A 146 -12.53 -24.77 -27.80
C TYR A 146 -12.53 -25.23 -29.26
N ALA A 147 -12.06 -26.45 -29.56
CA ALA A 147 -12.07 -26.98 -30.91
C ALA A 147 -13.47 -27.02 -31.52
N HIS A 148 -14.49 -27.30 -30.71
CA HIS A 148 -15.89 -27.39 -31.12
C HIS A 148 -16.63 -26.04 -31.06
N THR A 149 -16.47 -25.29 -29.97
CA THR A 149 -17.23 -24.03 -29.74
C THR A 149 -16.64 -22.83 -30.47
N LYS A 150 -15.31 -22.83 -30.69
CA LYS A 150 -14.53 -21.67 -31.13
C LYS A 150 -14.65 -20.46 -30.19
N CYS A 151 -15.23 -20.64 -29.00
CA CYS A 151 -15.27 -19.64 -27.96
C CYS A 151 -14.05 -19.78 -27.03
N PRO A 152 -13.14 -18.82 -27.00
CA PRO A 152 -11.99 -18.88 -26.11
C PRO A 152 -12.38 -18.48 -24.69
N PHE A 153 -11.49 -18.80 -23.74
CA PHE A 153 -11.73 -18.59 -22.32
C PHE A 153 -11.09 -17.30 -21.79
N ILE A 154 -11.78 -16.61 -20.92
CA ILE A 154 -11.23 -15.63 -19.97
C ILE A 154 -10.91 -16.40 -18.70
N ILE A 155 -9.65 -16.49 -18.32
CA ILE A 155 -9.18 -17.17 -17.11
C ILE A 155 -8.86 -16.14 -16.04
N LEU A 156 -9.60 -16.17 -14.93
CA LEU A 156 -9.46 -15.25 -13.79
C LEU A 156 -9.00 -16.04 -12.57
N ILE A 157 -7.81 -15.73 -12.06
CA ILE A 157 -7.20 -16.41 -10.92
C ILE A 157 -7.00 -15.40 -9.80
N ASP A 158 -7.74 -15.57 -8.70
CA ASP A 158 -7.53 -14.78 -7.48
C ASP A 158 -6.61 -15.53 -6.51
N GLU A 159 -5.82 -14.78 -5.70
CA GLU A 159 -4.87 -15.32 -4.72
C GLU A 159 -3.86 -16.31 -5.34
N TRP A 160 -3.38 -16.03 -6.59
CA TRP A 160 -2.46 -16.92 -7.29
C TRP A 160 -1.20 -17.27 -6.50
N ASP A 161 -0.77 -16.37 -5.62
CA ASP A 161 0.46 -16.43 -4.84
C ASP A 161 0.30 -17.10 -3.46
N CYS A 162 -0.88 -17.63 -3.13
CA CYS A 162 -1.19 -18.24 -1.83
C CYS A 162 -0.17 -19.31 -1.43
N LEU A 163 0.26 -20.14 -2.39
CA LEU A 163 1.26 -21.17 -2.17
C LEU A 163 2.60 -20.61 -1.67
N PHE A 164 3.04 -19.47 -2.22
CA PHE A 164 4.30 -18.84 -1.81
C PHE A 164 4.23 -18.25 -0.41
N ARG A 165 3.05 -17.93 0.05
CA ARG A 165 2.79 -17.40 1.40
C ARG A 165 2.68 -18.51 2.45
N GLU A 166 2.13 -19.68 2.10
CA GLU A 166 1.92 -20.78 3.02
C GLU A 166 3.04 -21.84 2.97
N TYR A 167 3.41 -22.29 1.78
CA TYR A 167 4.50 -23.25 1.57
C TYR A 167 5.82 -22.55 1.26
N LYS A 168 6.23 -21.61 2.13
CA LYS A 168 7.39 -20.73 1.91
C LYS A 168 8.68 -21.50 1.63
N GLN A 169 8.91 -22.63 2.28
CA GLN A 169 10.13 -23.42 2.21
C GLN A 169 10.10 -24.52 1.14
N ASP A 170 8.91 -24.92 0.66
CA ASP A 170 8.75 -26.02 -0.29
C ASP A 170 8.95 -25.56 -1.74
N LYS A 171 10.21 -25.47 -2.16
CA LYS A 171 10.57 -25.01 -3.50
C LYS A 171 10.14 -26.01 -4.61
N GLU A 172 10.00 -27.29 -4.29
CA GLU A 172 9.51 -28.28 -5.23
C GLU A 172 8.03 -28.11 -5.53
N ALA A 173 7.19 -27.94 -4.47
CA ALA A 173 5.78 -27.61 -4.63
C ALA A 173 5.59 -26.30 -5.41
N GLN A 174 6.38 -25.26 -5.08
CA GLN A 174 6.33 -23.97 -5.79
C GLN A 174 6.65 -24.14 -7.29
N LYS A 175 7.65 -24.95 -7.62
CA LYS A 175 8.03 -25.23 -9.02
C LYS A 175 6.93 -25.99 -9.76
N LYS A 176 6.38 -27.07 -9.17
CA LYS A 176 5.27 -27.84 -9.75
C LYS A 176 4.06 -26.95 -10.06
N TYR A 177 3.71 -26.06 -9.14
CA TYR A 177 2.61 -25.13 -9.32
C TYR A 177 2.84 -24.15 -10.48
N LEU A 178 4.01 -23.54 -10.56
CA LEU A 178 4.35 -22.63 -11.65
C LEU A 178 4.41 -23.34 -13.00
N ASP A 179 4.95 -24.57 -13.04
CA ASP A 179 4.98 -25.39 -14.25
C ASP A 179 3.56 -25.76 -14.72
N PHE A 180 2.67 -26.06 -13.76
CA PHE A 180 1.25 -26.30 -14.06
C PHE A 180 0.58 -25.05 -14.66
N LEU A 181 0.70 -23.88 -14.04
CA LEU A 181 0.14 -22.63 -14.57
C LEU A 181 0.67 -22.30 -15.95
N ARG A 182 1.97 -22.53 -16.17
CA ARG A 182 2.59 -22.34 -17.48
C ARG A 182 1.99 -23.25 -18.55
N VAL A 183 1.88 -24.54 -18.28
CA VAL A 183 1.34 -25.53 -19.24
C VAL A 183 -0.12 -25.26 -19.52
N TRP A 184 -0.88 -24.85 -18.50
CA TRP A 184 -2.30 -24.55 -18.62
C TRP A 184 -2.57 -23.31 -19.48
N MET A 185 -1.75 -22.26 -19.39
CA MET A 185 -2.10 -20.98 -20.01
C MET A 185 -1.19 -20.57 -21.18
N LYS A 186 0.12 -20.91 -21.11
CA LYS A 186 1.08 -20.37 -22.09
C LYS A 186 0.88 -20.97 -23.47
N ASP A 187 0.85 -20.10 -24.49
CA ASP A 187 0.73 -20.45 -25.91
C ASP A 187 -0.50 -21.32 -26.25
N GLN A 188 -1.57 -21.22 -25.44
CA GLN A 188 -2.82 -21.92 -25.68
C GLN A 188 -3.78 -21.03 -26.49
N GLU A 189 -4.33 -21.58 -27.59
CA GLU A 189 -5.29 -20.88 -28.46
C GLU A 189 -6.65 -20.64 -27.78
N TYR A 190 -7.01 -21.50 -26.83
CA TYR A 190 -8.23 -21.36 -26.06
C TYR A 190 -8.20 -20.22 -25.02
N VAL A 191 -7.08 -19.55 -24.81
CA VAL A 191 -6.97 -18.42 -23.88
C VAL A 191 -7.15 -17.11 -24.61
N ALA A 192 -8.23 -16.39 -24.37
CA ALA A 192 -8.41 -15.01 -24.82
C ALA A 192 -7.76 -14.00 -23.86
N LEU A 193 -7.82 -14.29 -22.55
CA LEU A 193 -7.21 -13.51 -21.49
C LEU A 193 -6.86 -14.43 -20.30
N ALA A 194 -5.72 -14.22 -19.68
CA ALA A 194 -5.40 -14.75 -18.36
C ALA A 194 -5.09 -13.57 -17.42
N TYR A 195 -5.92 -13.40 -16.42
CA TYR A 195 -5.82 -12.33 -15.43
C TYR A 195 -5.63 -12.92 -14.04
N MET A 196 -4.51 -12.59 -13.40
CA MET A 196 -4.20 -13.10 -12.05
C MET A 196 -4.11 -11.96 -11.05
N THR A 197 -4.58 -12.18 -9.84
CA THR A 197 -4.38 -11.27 -8.72
C THR A 197 -3.72 -11.97 -7.54
N GLY A 198 -2.87 -11.21 -6.82
CA GLY A 198 -2.18 -11.68 -5.63
C GLY A 198 -1.61 -10.51 -4.82
N ILE A 199 -0.83 -10.84 -3.81
CA ILE A 199 -0.07 -9.87 -3.01
C ILE A 199 1.35 -9.73 -3.57
N LEU A 200 2.00 -10.88 -3.82
CA LEU A 200 3.37 -10.92 -4.30
C LEU A 200 3.43 -10.80 -5.83
N PRO A 201 4.43 -10.11 -6.37
CA PRO A 201 4.74 -10.18 -7.78
C PRO A 201 5.27 -11.58 -8.15
N ILE A 202 5.29 -11.90 -9.46
CA ILE A 202 5.71 -13.22 -9.94
C ILE A 202 7.16 -13.50 -9.54
N LYS A 203 7.38 -14.66 -8.93
CA LYS A 203 8.70 -15.07 -8.45
C LYS A 203 9.70 -15.21 -9.60
N LYS A 204 10.89 -14.64 -9.40
CA LYS A 204 12.03 -14.80 -10.31
C LYS A 204 12.79 -16.08 -9.93
N TYR A 205 12.78 -17.09 -10.80
CA TYR A 205 13.56 -18.31 -10.65
C TYR A 205 14.78 -18.30 -11.56
N GLY A 206 15.98 -18.21 -10.99
CA GLY A 206 17.24 -18.27 -11.75
C GLY A 206 17.25 -17.29 -12.93
N SER A 207 17.70 -17.77 -14.12
CA SER A 207 17.73 -16.97 -15.34
C SER A 207 16.39 -16.87 -16.07
N HIS A 208 15.37 -17.66 -15.69
CA HIS A 208 14.06 -17.69 -16.37
C HIS A 208 12.91 -17.78 -15.37
N SER A 209 11.97 -16.82 -15.43
CA SER A 209 10.69 -16.93 -14.74
C SER A 209 9.81 -17.95 -15.47
N ALA A 210 9.18 -18.86 -14.73
CA ALA A 210 8.24 -19.84 -15.30
C ALA A 210 7.02 -19.17 -15.96
N LEU A 211 6.60 -18.00 -15.47
CA LEU A 211 5.45 -17.21 -15.92
C LEU A 211 5.88 -15.92 -16.64
N ASN A 212 6.95 -15.95 -17.41
CA ASN A 212 7.50 -14.78 -18.12
C ASN A 212 6.58 -14.19 -19.19
N MET A 213 5.45 -14.84 -19.52
CA MET A 213 4.44 -14.32 -20.43
C MET A 213 3.57 -13.24 -19.79
N PHE A 214 3.49 -13.18 -18.46
CA PHE A 214 2.64 -12.19 -17.78
C PHE A 214 3.30 -10.81 -17.74
N THR A 215 2.51 -9.79 -18.04
CA THR A 215 2.81 -8.39 -17.70
C THR A 215 2.42 -8.16 -16.24
N GLU A 216 3.39 -7.72 -15.44
CA GLU A 216 3.16 -7.48 -14.00
C GLU A 216 2.86 -6.01 -13.72
N TYR A 217 1.87 -5.82 -12.85
CA TYR A 217 1.44 -4.54 -12.32
C TYR A 217 1.51 -4.57 -10.79
N SER A 218 2.68 -4.24 -10.24
CA SER A 218 2.95 -4.34 -8.80
C SER A 218 2.92 -2.98 -8.08
N MET A 219 3.13 -2.97 -6.76
CA MET A 219 3.25 -1.73 -5.99
C MET A 219 4.43 -0.87 -6.42
N THR A 220 5.51 -1.48 -6.88
CA THR A 220 6.70 -0.76 -7.37
C THR A 220 6.65 -0.43 -8.86
N ASN A 221 5.72 -1.01 -9.61
CA ASN A 221 5.54 -0.79 -11.04
C ASN A 221 4.05 -0.92 -11.44
N PRO A 222 3.19 0.01 -11.01
CA PRO A 222 1.74 -0.09 -11.19
C PRO A 222 1.26 0.24 -12.60
N ARG A 223 1.99 1.10 -13.34
CA ARG A 223 1.67 1.53 -14.70
C ARG A 223 0.20 1.98 -14.83
N GLU A 224 -0.46 1.64 -15.96
CA GLU A 224 -1.86 1.96 -16.26
C GLU A 224 -2.89 1.32 -15.31
N MET A 225 -2.46 0.46 -14.40
CA MET A 225 -3.32 -0.15 -13.38
C MET A 225 -3.30 0.61 -12.04
N ALA A 226 -2.62 1.75 -11.96
CA ALA A 226 -2.40 2.50 -10.71
C ALA A 226 -3.71 2.91 -10.03
N GLU A 227 -4.67 3.48 -10.77
CA GLU A 227 -5.89 4.07 -10.21
C GLU A 227 -7.02 3.08 -9.90
N PHE A 228 -6.89 1.81 -10.35
CA PHE A 228 -8.00 0.86 -10.26
C PHE A 228 -8.00 0.03 -8.97
N PHE A 229 -6.92 0.07 -8.19
CA PHE A 229 -6.78 -0.68 -6.95
C PHE A 229 -6.44 0.26 -5.80
N GLY A 230 -7.31 0.33 -4.82
CA GLY A 230 -7.30 1.38 -3.80
C GLY A 230 -8.31 2.48 -4.15
N PHE A 231 -8.43 3.48 -3.28
CA PHE A 231 -9.18 4.70 -3.58
C PHE A 231 -8.21 5.85 -3.86
N THR A 232 -8.52 6.65 -4.88
CA THR A 232 -7.77 7.88 -5.16
C THR A 232 -8.15 8.99 -4.19
N GLU A 233 -7.34 10.04 -4.12
CA GLU A 233 -7.61 11.20 -3.28
C GLU A 233 -8.96 11.85 -3.63
N GLU A 234 -9.27 11.98 -4.93
CA GLU A 234 -10.53 12.56 -5.40
C GLU A 234 -11.74 11.72 -4.98
N GLU A 235 -11.63 10.39 -5.03
CA GLU A 235 -12.69 9.48 -4.60
C GLU A 235 -12.91 9.58 -3.08
N VAL A 236 -11.84 9.63 -2.28
CA VAL A 236 -11.94 9.80 -0.83
C VAL A 236 -12.52 11.17 -0.47
N HIS A 237 -12.11 12.22 -1.16
CA HIS A 237 -12.68 13.55 -0.97
C HIS A 237 -14.19 13.56 -1.24
N ALA A 238 -14.64 12.91 -2.32
CA ALA A 238 -16.06 12.79 -2.65
C ALA A 238 -16.83 11.96 -1.60
N LEU A 239 -16.22 10.89 -1.08
CA LEU A 239 -16.82 10.09 0.01
C LEU A 239 -16.92 10.90 1.30
N CYS A 240 -15.89 11.65 1.68
CA CYS A 240 -15.91 12.53 2.85
C CYS A 240 -17.01 13.58 2.74
N ALA A 241 -17.21 14.19 1.56
CA ALA A 241 -18.30 15.13 1.31
C ALA A 241 -19.67 14.46 1.47
N THR A 242 -19.86 13.27 0.89
CA THR A 242 -21.12 12.50 0.92
C THR A 242 -21.50 12.09 2.34
N TYR A 243 -20.54 11.58 3.09
CA TYR A 243 -20.74 11.08 4.46
C TYR A 243 -20.56 12.15 5.55
N LYS A 244 -20.27 13.40 5.15
CA LYS A 244 -20.01 14.55 6.05
C LYS A 244 -18.88 14.24 7.03
N ARG A 245 -17.76 13.75 6.51
CA ARG A 245 -16.55 13.41 7.26
C ARG A 245 -15.43 14.42 6.97
N ASN A 246 -14.49 14.53 7.88
CA ASN A 246 -13.33 15.39 7.71
C ASN A 246 -12.31 14.73 6.78
N PHE A 247 -12.03 15.35 5.64
CA PHE A 247 -11.06 14.83 4.68
C PHE A 247 -9.62 14.84 5.22
N GLU A 248 -9.21 15.88 5.93
CA GLU A 248 -7.86 15.99 6.50
C GLU A 248 -7.55 14.86 7.50
N GLU A 249 -8.56 14.44 8.28
CA GLU A 249 -8.44 13.28 9.16
C GLU A 249 -8.33 11.97 8.36
N ALA A 250 -9.16 11.79 7.32
CA ALA A 250 -9.08 10.63 6.44
C ALA A 250 -7.70 10.54 5.76
N GLN A 251 -7.17 11.67 5.31
CA GLN A 251 -5.84 11.77 4.72
C GLN A 251 -4.75 11.35 5.71
N ALA A 252 -4.75 11.92 6.91
CA ALA A 252 -3.75 11.60 7.92
C ALA A 252 -3.73 10.12 8.35
N TRP A 253 -4.91 9.49 8.36
CA TRP A 253 -5.05 8.11 8.80
C TRP A 253 -4.79 7.07 7.70
N TYR A 254 -5.19 7.33 6.43
CA TYR A 254 -5.34 6.28 5.42
C TYR A 254 -4.64 6.56 4.09
N ASP A 255 -4.11 7.76 3.88
CA ASP A 255 -3.35 8.13 2.68
C ASP A 255 -1.94 7.52 2.70
N GLY A 256 -1.19 7.78 1.64
CA GLY A 256 0.27 7.66 1.61
C GLY A 256 0.83 6.56 0.72
N TYR A 257 0.01 5.82 -0.02
CA TYR A 257 0.52 4.93 -1.06
C TYR A 257 0.65 5.70 -2.37
N GLU A 258 1.89 5.92 -2.81
CA GLU A 258 2.17 6.61 -4.07
C GLU A 258 2.26 5.60 -5.21
N LEU A 259 1.35 5.70 -6.19
CA LEU A 259 1.38 4.87 -7.39
C LEU A 259 1.53 5.74 -8.63
N VAL A 260 2.41 5.32 -9.56
CA VAL A 260 2.81 6.12 -10.71
C VAL A 260 2.36 5.47 -12.01
N ALA A 261 1.73 6.26 -12.88
CA ALA A 261 1.34 5.85 -14.23
C ALA A 261 1.75 6.90 -15.26
N MET A 262 1.79 6.50 -16.52
CA MET A 262 1.88 7.43 -17.65
C MET A 262 0.48 7.76 -18.16
N ASP A 263 0.18 9.03 -18.31
CA ASP A 263 -1.02 9.54 -18.98
C ASP A 263 -0.58 10.28 -20.25
N GLY A 264 -0.57 9.55 -21.36
CA GLY A 264 0.10 9.99 -22.58
C GLY A 264 1.61 10.16 -22.38
N GLU A 265 2.11 11.37 -22.56
CA GLU A 265 3.53 11.72 -22.32
C GLU A 265 3.79 12.22 -20.88
N ASN A 266 2.76 12.41 -20.06
CA ASN A 266 2.88 12.96 -18.73
C ASN A 266 2.94 11.86 -17.67
N LEU A 267 3.82 12.05 -16.67
CA LEU A 267 3.86 11.22 -15.48
C LEU A 267 2.74 11.69 -14.54
N LYS A 268 1.84 10.78 -14.20
CA LYS A 268 0.79 11.00 -13.21
C LYS A 268 1.08 10.22 -11.93
N ILE A 269 1.04 10.91 -10.82
CA ILE A 269 1.23 10.33 -9.49
C ILE A 269 -0.14 10.30 -8.81
N TYR A 270 -0.55 9.13 -8.37
CA TYR A 270 -1.78 8.92 -7.61
C TYR A 270 -1.46 8.74 -6.14
N SER A 271 -2.11 9.51 -5.29
CA SER A 271 -2.18 9.26 -3.86
C SER A 271 -3.31 8.28 -3.59
N MET A 272 -2.95 7.09 -3.07
CA MET A 272 -3.88 5.96 -2.92
C MET A 272 -4.12 5.66 -1.45
N TYR A 273 -5.37 5.36 -1.14
CA TYR A 273 -5.88 5.05 0.20
C TYR A 273 -6.28 3.58 0.31
N SER A 274 -6.20 3.02 1.52
CA SER A 274 -6.74 1.70 1.81
C SER A 274 -8.28 1.72 1.77
N PRO A 275 -8.94 1.02 0.82
CA PRO A 275 -10.40 1.05 0.71
C PRO A 275 -11.13 0.60 1.98
N LYS A 276 -10.64 -0.46 2.62
CA LYS A 276 -11.29 -1.01 3.82
C LYS A 276 -11.30 0.00 4.95
N SER A 277 -10.16 0.64 5.22
CA SER A 277 -10.02 1.63 6.29
C SER A 277 -10.88 2.87 6.02
N VAL A 278 -10.89 3.35 4.77
CA VAL A 278 -11.76 4.48 4.38
C VAL A 278 -13.24 4.12 4.55
N VAL A 279 -13.68 2.96 4.04
CA VAL A 279 -15.08 2.52 4.15
C VAL A 279 -15.51 2.42 5.62
N ASP A 280 -14.71 1.80 6.47
CA ASP A 280 -15.03 1.66 7.90
C ASP A 280 -15.11 3.04 8.59
N ALA A 281 -14.20 3.96 8.28
CA ALA A 281 -14.24 5.31 8.81
C ALA A 281 -15.47 6.11 8.33
N MET A 282 -15.82 6.00 7.05
CA MET A 282 -17.02 6.66 6.51
C MET A 282 -18.29 6.18 7.21
N LEU A 283 -18.44 4.86 7.38
CA LEU A 283 -19.63 4.24 7.95
C LEU A 283 -19.72 4.42 9.46
N SER A 284 -18.62 4.24 10.21
CA SER A 284 -18.59 4.38 11.66
C SER A 284 -18.60 5.85 12.11
N GLY A 285 -17.99 6.73 11.33
CA GLY A 285 -17.72 8.12 11.70
C GLY A 285 -16.53 8.32 12.63
N LEU A 286 -15.75 7.25 12.85
CA LEU A 286 -14.56 7.27 13.68
C LEU A 286 -13.32 7.05 12.79
N TYR A 287 -12.26 7.78 13.08
CA TYR A 287 -10.94 7.56 12.48
C TYR A 287 -10.11 6.75 13.46
N ASP A 288 -9.76 5.52 13.06
CA ASP A 288 -9.08 4.56 13.92
C ASP A 288 -8.20 3.64 13.07
N ASN A 289 -7.41 2.78 13.71
CA ASN A 289 -6.63 1.75 13.04
C ASN A 289 -7.53 0.57 12.64
N TYR A 290 -7.96 0.53 11.38
CA TYR A 290 -8.70 -0.58 10.78
C TYR A 290 -7.77 -1.59 10.10
N TRP A 291 -6.50 -1.25 9.88
CA TRP A 291 -5.51 -2.15 9.30
C TRP A 291 -5.27 -3.39 10.16
N ASN A 292 -5.19 -3.23 11.48
CA ASN A 292 -4.97 -4.30 12.44
C ASN A 292 -6.04 -5.42 12.44
N GLN A 293 -7.23 -5.14 11.91
CA GLN A 293 -8.28 -6.16 11.75
C GLN A 293 -7.96 -7.17 10.65
N THR A 294 -6.89 -7.01 9.89
CA THR A 294 -6.60 -7.72 8.65
C THR A 294 -5.21 -8.31 8.58
N GLU A 295 -4.24 -7.55 9.03
CA GLU A 295 -2.85 -7.91 9.16
C GLU A 295 -2.44 -7.63 10.60
N THR A 296 -1.70 -8.51 11.21
CA THR A 296 -1.23 -8.29 12.57
C THR A 296 0.20 -7.76 12.55
N TYR A 297 0.56 -6.94 13.54
CA TYR A 297 1.94 -6.51 13.74
C TYR A 297 2.92 -7.70 13.89
N GLU A 298 2.41 -8.90 14.22
CA GLU A 298 3.20 -10.12 14.30
C GLU A 298 3.78 -10.53 12.95
N ALA A 299 3.03 -10.33 11.85
CA ALA A 299 3.55 -10.56 10.51
C ALA A 299 4.68 -9.58 10.17
N LEU A 300 4.52 -8.30 10.51
CA LEU A 300 5.54 -7.28 10.34
C LEU A 300 6.79 -7.60 11.18
N LYS A 301 6.60 -7.99 12.45
CA LYS A 301 7.66 -8.33 13.40
C LYS A 301 8.64 -9.36 12.85
N ILE A 302 8.13 -10.42 12.20
CA ILE A 302 8.96 -11.49 11.61
C ILE A 302 10.02 -10.90 10.66
N TYR A 303 9.65 -9.92 9.85
CA TYR A 303 10.56 -9.32 8.85
C TYR A 303 11.53 -8.32 9.47
N ILE A 304 11.06 -7.46 10.37
CA ILE A 304 11.94 -6.47 11.00
C ILE A 304 12.92 -7.09 12.00
N GLN A 305 12.64 -8.30 12.51
CA GLN A 305 13.56 -9.07 13.36
C GLN A 305 14.74 -9.72 12.59
N MET A 306 14.71 -9.75 11.26
CA MET A 306 15.77 -10.40 10.45
C MET A 306 17.14 -9.74 10.59
N ASN A 307 17.22 -8.60 11.24
CA ASN A 307 18.45 -7.92 11.66
C ASN A 307 19.53 -7.77 10.57
N PHE A 308 19.10 -7.51 9.31
CA PHE A 308 20.03 -7.11 8.27
C PHE A 308 20.66 -5.77 8.59
N ASP A 309 21.95 -5.61 8.23
CA ASP A 309 22.67 -4.37 8.46
C ASP A 309 21.93 -3.16 7.88
N GLY A 310 21.73 -2.14 8.72
CA GLY A 310 20.99 -0.93 8.40
C GLY A 310 19.45 -1.06 8.36
N LEU A 311 18.86 -2.24 8.62
CA LEU A 311 17.39 -2.41 8.61
C LEU A 311 16.75 -1.67 9.80
N LYS A 312 17.31 -1.83 11.01
CA LYS A 312 16.81 -1.13 12.21
C LYS A 312 16.89 0.39 12.04
N ASP A 313 18.04 0.90 11.55
CA ASP A 313 18.21 2.32 11.24
C ASP A 313 17.15 2.83 10.26
N ALA A 314 16.91 2.09 9.16
CA ALA A 314 15.91 2.46 8.17
C ALA A 314 14.50 2.58 8.79
N ILE A 315 14.09 1.63 9.63
CA ILE A 315 12.78 1.64 10.29
C ILE A 315 12.66 2.81 11.27
N VAL A 316 13.68 3.07 12.07
CA VAL A 316 13.70 4.20 13.02
C VAL A 316 13.58 5.53 12.27
N ARG A 317 14.31 5.70 11.18
CA ARG A 317 14.22 6.90 10.34
C ARG A 317 12.84 7.06 9.71
N MET A 318 12.24 5.98 9.21
CA MET A 318 10.87 6.05 8.66
C MET A 318 9.82 6.34 9.74
N LEU A 319 9.98 5.84 10.96
CA LEU A 319 9.13 6.23 12.10
C LEU A 319 9.29 7.72 12.43
N ALA A 320 10.50 8.26 12.30
CA ALA A 320 10.74 9.70 12.41
C ALA A 320 10.15 10.52 11.24
N GLY A 321 9.63 9.89 10.19
CA GLY A 321 9.03 10.53 9.02
C GLY A 321 9.97 10.75 7.85
N ASP A 322 11.19 10.18 7.92
CA ASP A 322 12.12 10.23 6.79
C ASP A 322 11.75 9.26 5.68
N ARG A 323 12.19 9.56 4.48
CA ARG A 323 12.26 8.61 3.37
C ARG A 323 13.62 7.93 3.36
N VAL A 324 13.65 6.65 3.05
CA VAL A 324 14.90 5.84 3.01
C VAL A 324 15.10 5.30 1.60
N GLU A 325 16.29 5.51 1.06
CA GLU A 325 16.68 4.98 -0.25
C GLU A 325 16.67 3.45 -0.26
N ILE A 326 16.18 2.87 -1.37
CA ILE A 326 16.02 1.43 -1.56
C ILE A 326 16.34 1.02 -3.01
N ASN A 327 16.94 -0.16 -3.15
CA ASN A 327 17.09 -0.84 -4.43
C ASN A 327 16.12 -2.02 -4.53
N THR A 328 15.01 -1.84 -5.25
CA THR A 328 14.00 -2.90 -5.46
C THR A 328 14.43 -3.98 -6.47
N GLY A 329 15.55 -3.80 -7.16
CA GLY A 329 16.01 -4.69 -8.24
C GLY A 329 16.56 -6.04 -7.77
N THR A 330 17.02 -6.13 -6.53
CA THR A 330 17.62 -7.34 -5.94
C THR A 330 16.57 -8.32 -5.41
N PHE A 331 15.36 -7.86 -5.13
CA PHE A 331 14.30 -8.68 -4.56
C PHE A 331 13.86 -9.81 -5.51
N SER A 332 13.86 -11.04 -5.00
CA SER A 332 13.54 -12.26 -5.76
C SER A 332 12.05 -12.55 -5.86
N ASN A 333 11.20 -11.64 -5.35
CA ASN A 333 9.75 -11.79 -5.28
C ASN A 333 9.30 -13.03 -4.48
N ASP A 334 9.98 -13.35 -3.39
CA ASP A 334 9.59 -14.41 -2.45
C ASP A 334 9.73 -13.95 -0.99
N MET A 335 9.20 -14.76 -0.06
CA MET A 335 9.15 -14.43 1.36
C MET A 335 10.28 -15.05 2.19
N THR A 336 11.28 -15.65 1.57
CA THR A 336 12.31 -16.44 2.26
C THR A 336 13.73 -16.20 1.80
N THR A 337 13.93 -15.66 0.60
CA THR A 337 15.26 -15.48 -0.01
C THR A 337 15.66 -14.00 0.04
N PHE A 338 15.99 -13.53 1.25
CA PHE A 338 16.48 -12.17 1.46
C PHE A 338 18.01 -12.19 1.55
N GLN A 339 18.67 -11.26 0.88
CA GLN A 339 20.13 -11.10 0.88
C GLN A 339 20.56 -9.85 1.65
N ASN A 340 19.69 -8.84 1.73
CA ASN A 340 19.97 -7.54 2.34
C ASN A 340 18.68 -6.88 2.85
N ARG A 341 18.81 -5.72 3.50
CA ARG A 341 17.69 -4.93 4.02
C ARG A 341 16.70 -4.51 2.93
N ASP A 342 17.19 -4.21 1.71
CA ASP A 342 16.37 -3.68 0.64
C ASP A 342 15.38 -4.74 0.11
N ASP A 343 15.75 -6.02 0.17
CA ASP A 343 14.83 -7.12 -0.16
C ASP A 343 13.68 -7.18 0.85
N VAL A 344 13.97 -7.02 2.15
CA VAL A 344 12.96 -6.98 3.21
C VAL A 344 12.06 -5.76 3.05
N LEU A 345 12.63 -4.57 2.84
CA LEU A 345 11.87 -3.35 2.64
C LEU A 345 11.00 -3.43 1.38
N THR A 346 11.50 -4.05 0.29
CA THR A 346 10.71 -4.27 -0.93
C THR A 346 9.52 -5.21 -0.67
N LEU A 347 9.73 -6.29 0.08
CA LEU A 347 8.61 -7.13 0.49
C LEU A 347 7.57 -6.34 1.29
N LEU A 348 8.01 -5.51 2.25
CA LEU A 348 7.09 -4.68 3.05
C LEU A 348 6.29 -3.68 2.19
N VAL A 349 6.84 -3.20 1.06
CA VAL A 349 6.08 -2.42 0.08
C VAL A 349 4.95 -3.28 -0.54
N HIS A 350 5.24 -4.50 -0.98
CA HIS A 350 4.22 -5.38 -1.57
C HIS A 350 3.15 -5.83 -0.56
N LEU A 351 3.53 -5.97 0.71
CA LEU A 351 2.57 -6.28 1.79
C LEU A 351 1.74 -5.05 2.23
N GLY A 352 2.13 -3.84 1.83
CA GLY A 352 1.44 -2.60 2.17
C GLY A 352 1.88 -1.96 3.49
N TYR A 353 2.98 -2.43 4.09
CA TYR A 353 3.55 -1.76 5.27
C TYR A 353 4.42 -0.55 4.92
N LEU A 354 4.87 -0.43 3.66
CA LEU A 354 5.63 0.70 3.16
C LEU A 354 5.03 1.24 1.86
N SER A 355 5.18 2.53 1.64
CA SER A 355 4.97 3.21 0.36
C SER A 355 6.29 3.32 -0.38
N TYR A 356 6.28 3.14 -1.71
CA TYR A 356 7.43 3.31 -2.57
C TYR A 356 7.29 4.57 -3.41
N HIS A 357 8.30 5.45 -3.36
CA HIS A 357 8.37 6.70 -4.11
C HIS A 357 9.23 6.51 -5.36
N TRP A 358 8.58 6.40 -6.49
CA TRP A 358 9.24 6.00 -7.74
C TRP A 358 10.27 7.02 -8.22
N MET A 359 10.05 8.32 -7.98
CA MET A 359 10.91 9.41 -8.47
C MET A 359 12.29 9.38 -7.82
N ASP A 360 12.33 9.24 -6.52
CA ASP A 360 13.55 9.29 -5.70
C ASP A 360 14.04 7.91 -5.23
N LYS A 361 13.34 6.84 -5.63
CA LYS A 361 13.68 5.46 -5.25
C LYS A 361 13.79 5.27 -3.74
N THR A 362 12.84 5.85 -3.02
CA THR A 362 12.77 5.78 -1.56
C THR A 362 11.53 5.05 -1.08
N VAL A 363 11.53 4.68 0.20
CA VAL A 363 10.35 4.15 0.91
C VAL A 363 10.07 4.96 2.16
N SER A 364 8.80 4.97 2.57
CA SER A 364 8.35 5.55 3.84
C SER A 364 7.19 4.75 4.43
N ILE A 365 6.92 4.91 5.71
CA ILE A 365 5.68 4.43 6.33
C ILE A 365 4.53 5.28 5.78
N PRO A 366 3.46 4.66 5.21
CA PRO A 366 2.49 5.42 4.42
C PRO A 366 1.62 6.37 5.27
N ASN A 367 1.15 5.91 6.44
CA ASN A 367 0.14 6.64 7.19
C ASN A 367 0.14 6.29 8.68
N LYS A 368 -0.78 6.92 9.41
CA LYS A 368 -0.89 6.80 10.86
C LYS A 368 -1.25 5.38 11.32
N GLU A 369 -2.18 4.69 10.66
CA GLU A 369 -2.58 3.34 11.07
C GLU A 369 -1.43 2.33 10.91
N VAL A 370 -0.69 2.39 9.81
CA VAL A 370 0.48 1.52 9.59
C VAL A 370 1.64 1.91 10.52
N SER A 371 1.82 3.20 10.82
CA SER A 371 2.81 3.66 11.80
C SER A 371 2.56 3.05 13.19
N GLN A 372 1.29 2.94 13.60
CA GLN A 372 0.94 2.28 14.87
C GLN A 372 1.32 0.78 14.85
N GLU A 373 1.17 0.09 13.72
CA GLU A 373 1.59 -1.32 13.61
C GLU A 373 3.12 -1.48 13.78
N TYR A 374 3.92 -0.54 13.27
CA TYR A 374 5.36 -0.53 13.55
C TYR A 374 5.65 -0.33 15.04
N VAL A 375 4.99 0.62 15.71
CA VAL A 375 5.15 0.84 17.16
C VAL A 375 4.74 -0.40 17.93
N ASN A 376 3.60 -1.03 17.61
CA ASN A 376 3.15 -2.27 18.23
C ASN A 376 4.16 -3.41 18.03
N ALA A 377 4.72 -3.56 16.82
CA ALA A 377 5.71 -4.57 16.52
C ALA A 377 6.99 -4.38 17.35
N ILE A 378 7.56 -3.17 17.37
CA ILE A 378 8.79 -2.88 18.11
C ILE A 378 8.60 -2.94 19.63
N SER A 379 7.40 -2.63 20.17
CA SER A 379 7.12 -2.70 21.60
C SER A 379 7.23 -4.12 22.19
N THR A 380 7.16 -5.14 21.33
CA THR A 380 7.33 -6.55 21.71
C THR A 380 8.74 -7.08 21.41
N MET A 381 9.67 -6.22 21.02
CA MET A 381 11.07 -6.54 20.67
C MET A 381 12.04 -5.87 21.65
N ASP A 382 13.32 -6.26 21.62
CA ASP A 382 14.39 -5.61 22.41
C ASP A 382 14.81 -4.24 21.82
N TRP A 383 13.84 -3.40 21.48
CA TRP A 383 14.04 -2.04 20.98
C TRP A 383 13.62 -1.00 22.03
N HIS A 384 13.92 -1.28 23.30
CA HIS A 384 13.53 -0.46 24.45
C HIS A 384 13.88 1.02 24.27
N GLU A 385 15.07 1.32 23.73
CA GLU A 385 15.53 2.69 23.49
C GLU A 385 14.58 3.50 22.57
N VAL A 386 14.06 2.86 21.52
CA VAL A 386 13.11 3.51 20.58
C VAL A 386 11.75 3.68 21.24
N ILE A 387 11.29 2.69 22.00
CA ILE A 387 10.00 2.71 22.70
C ILE A 387 9.99 3.80 23.75
N ASP A 388 11.03 3.83 24.59
CA ASP A 388 11.19 4.83 25.66
C ASP A 388 11.17 6.25 25.08
N SER A 389 11.77 6.45 23.89
CA SER A 389 11.72 7.74 23.18
C SER A 389 10.31 8.09 22.68
N VAL A 390 9.58 7.11 22.12
CA VAL A 390 8.18 7.31 21.67
C VAL A 390 7.27 7.60 22.85
N GLU A 391 7.39 6.87 23.97
CA GLU A 391 6.59 7.10 25.18
C GLU A 391 6.90 8.45 25.84
N ALA A 392 8.18 8.84 25.90
CA ALA A 392 8.61 10.13 26.43
C ALA A 392 8.13 11.32 25.58
N SER A 393 7.79 11.10 24.33
CA SER A 393 7.41 12.16 23.37
C SER A 393 6.16 12.93 23.79
N LYS A 394 5.26 12.32 24.55
CA LYS A 394 4.07 13.00 25.11
C LYS A 394 4.47 14.08 26.11
N ASN A 395 5.34 13.74 27.05
CA ASN A 395 5.81 14.67 28.06
C ASN A 395 6.61 15.82 27.43
N LEU A 396 7.36 15.52 26.39
CA LEU A 396 8.12 16.53 25.64
C LEU A 396 7.19 17.51 24.92
N LEU A 397 6.11 17.03 24.32
CA LEU A 397 5.11 17.89 23.67
C LEU A 397 4.39 18.78 24.71
N GLU A 398 4.05 18.24 25.86
CA GLU A 398 3.44 18.99 26.95
C GLU A 398 4.41 20.09 27.46
N ALA A 399 5.70 19.78 27.61
CA ALA A 399 6.73 20.76 27.97
C ALA A 399 6.85 21.89 26.93
N LEU A 400 6.76 21.56 25.64
CA LEU A 400 6.77 22.54 24.55
C LEU A 400 5.56 23.49 24.65
N TRP A 401 4.36 22.98 24.91
CA TRP A 401 3.17 23.81 25.10
C TRP A 401 3.25 24.71 26.34
N MET A 402 3.90 24.23 27.40
CA MET A 402 4.15 24.99 28.61
C MET A 402 5.32 25.97 28.51
N GLN A 403 6.01 25.99 27.37
CA GLN A 403 7.20 26.78 27.08
C GLN A 403 8.34 26.53 28.10
N ASP A 404 8.44 25.28 28.58
CA ASP A 404 9.51 24.84 29.47
C ASP A 404 10.75 24.47 28.66
N GLU A 405 11.62 25.45 28.42
CA GLU A 405 12.84 25.34 27.61
C GLU A 405 13.81 24.27 28.16
N GLU A 406 13.94 24.19 29.50
CA GLU A 406 14.84 23.22 30.14
C GLU A 406 14.31 21.79 29.99
N ALA A 407 13.00 21.58 30.20
CA ALA A 407 12.37 20.28 30.02
C ALA A 407 12.41 19.83 28.57
N VAL A 408 12.20 20.74 27.60
CA VAL A 408 12.33 20.44 26.17
C VAL A 408 13.76 20.05 25.82
N ALA A 409 14.77 20.80 26.23
CA ALA A 409 16.17 20.49 26.00
C ALA A 409 16.58 19.13 26.61
N ALA A 410 16.17 18.89 27.86
CA ALA A 410 16.46 17.63 28.57
C ALA A 410 15.76 16.42 27.92
N GLY A 411 14.52 16.59 27.46
CA GLY A 411 13.77 15.54 26.76
C GLY A 411 14.40 15.17 25.42
N ILE A 412 14.90 16.17 24.67
CA ILE A 412 15.66 15.94 23.44
C ILE A 412 17.01 15.27 23.73
N ASP A 413 17.73 15.68 24.79
CA ASP A 413 18.95 15.02 25.24
C ASP A 413 18.74 13.55 25.60
N LYS A 414 17.62 13.25 26.24
CA LYS A 414 17.21 11.87 26.53
C LYS A 414 16.97 11.08 25.25
N ALA A 415 16.12 11.60 24.36
CA ALA A 415 15.85 10.96 23.08
C ALA A 415 17.12 10.72 22.24
N HIS A 416 18.04 11.69 22.22
CA HIS A 416 19.33 11.56 21.54
C HIS A 416 20.20 10.45 22.13
N ARG A 417 20.23 10.28 23.44
CA ARG A 417 21.03 9.21 24.09
C ARG A 417 20.43 7.83 23.89
N GLU A 418 19.11 7.74 23.87
CA GLU A 418 18.36 6.51 23.69
C GLU A 418 18.40 6.02 22.23
N ILE A 419 18.49 6.93 21.25
CA ILE A 419 18.58 6.59 19.82
C ILE A 419 20.04 6.57 19.37
N SER A 420 20.88 5.82 20.06
CA SER A 420 22.34 5.72 19.77
C SER A 420 22.68 5.16 18.37
N ILE A 421 21.68 4.58 17.66
CA ILE A 421 21.80 3.99 16.32
C ILE A 421 21.97 5.06 15.24
N LEU A 422 21.37 6.23 15.43
CA LEU A 422 21.51 7.34 14.48
C LEU A 422 22.88 7.99 14.67
N GLN A 423 23.73 7.89 13.67
CA GLN A 423 25.00 8.63 13.67
C GLN A 423 24.71 10.13 13.63
N TYR A 424 24.97 10.82 14.73
CA TYR A 424 24.66 12.23 14.93
C TYR A 424 25.78 13.11 14.34
N ASN A 425 25.71 13.33 13.03
CA ASN A 425 26.80 13.95 12.28
C ASN A 425 26.48 15.31 11.67
N ASN A 426 25.20 15.68 11.59
CA ASN A 426 24.75 16.90 10.89
C ASN A 426 23.32 17.32 11.29
N GLU A 427 22.84 18.44 10.75
CA GLU A 427 21.49 18.97 10.97
C GLU A 427 20.38 17.96 10.58
N ASN A 428 20.57 17.12 9.57
CA ASN A 428 19.58 16.11 9.18
C ASN A 428 19.40 15.01 10.24
N SER A 429 20.48 14.57 10.84
CA SER A 429 20.41 13.61 11.96
C SER A 429 19.73 14.21 13.18
N LEU A 430 19.97 15.51 13.45
CA LEU A 430 19.28 16.26 14.48
C LEU A 430 17.80 16.34 14.18
N ALA A 431 17.40 16.68 12.97
CA ALA A 431 15.99 16.74 12.56
C ALA A 431 15.28 15.39 12.72
N CYS A 432 15.92 14.27 12.40
CA CYS A 432 15.37 12.94 12.59
C CYS A 432 15.13 12.64 14.09
N THR A 433 16.12 12.94 14.95
CA THR A 433 15.98 12.77 16.41
C THR A 433 14.84 13.62 16.98
N ILE A 434 14.75 14.89 16.55
CA ILE A 434 13.67 15.79 16.99
C ILE A 434 12.29 15.27 16.54
N ASN A 435 12.16 14.79 15.30
CA ASN A 435 10.91 14.22 14.82
C ASN A 435 10.45 12.99 15.61
N LEU A 436 11.39 12.14 16.01
CA LEU A 436 11.08 10.99 16.85
C LEU A 436 10.78 11.39 18.29
N ALA A 437 11.54 12.35 18.83
CA ALA A 437 11.27 12.91 20.15
C ALA A 437 9.89 13.54 20.25
N PHE A 438 9.38 14.12 19.16
CA PHE A 438 8.02 14.64 19.06
C PHE A 438 7.03 13.69 18.34
N TYR A 439 7.26 12.38 18.38
CA TYR A 439 6.39 11.39 17.72
C TYR A 439 4.91 11.59 18.06
N PHE A 440 4.59 11.84 19.32
CA PHE A 440 3.24 12.03 19.83
C PHE A 440 2.57 13.32 19.30
N ALA A 441 3.31 14.29 18.80
CA ALA A 441 2.76 15.50 18.20
C ALA A 441 1.86 15.19 17.00
N ARG A 442 2.05 14.05 16.33
CA ARG A 442 1.21 13.58 15.21
C ARG A 442 -0.25 13.35 15.58
N GLU A 443 -0.58 13.21 16.85
CA GLU A 443 -1.96 13.14 17.33
C GLU A 443 -2.68 14.48 17.15
N TYR A 444 -1.98 15.59 17.35
CA TYR A 444 -2.54 16.93 17.40
C TYR A 444 -2.24 17.76 16.16
N TYR A 445 -1.17 17.42 15.43
CA TYR A 445 -0.60 18.26 14.39
C TYR A 445 -0.41 17.52 13.05
N THR A 446 -0.50 18.29 11.97
CA THR A 446 0.19 17.96 10.73
C THR A 446 1.62 18.48 10.85
N ILE A 447 2.59 17.58 10.81
CA ILE A 447 4.01 17.92 10.91
C ILE A 447 4.56 18.05 9.51
N ILE A 448 5.14 19.21 9.21
CA ILE A 448 5.74 19.51 7.90
C ILE A 448 7.22 19.79 8.11
N ARG A 449 8.07 19.02 7.41
CA ARG A 449 9.52 19.27 7.33
C ARG A 449 9.81 20.21 6.18
N GLU A 450 10.88 21.02 6.32
CA GLU A 450 11.27 21.99 5.32
C GLU A 450 10.07 22.85 4.88
N PHE A 451 9.32 23.36 5.86
CA PHE A 451 8.11 24.11 5.60
C PHE A 451 8.42 25.38 4.78
N PRO A 452 7.87 25.52 3.56
CA PRO A 452 8.18 26.64 2.70
C PRO A 452 7.61 27.94 3.27
N THR A 453 8.48 28.93 3.43
CA THR A 453 8.16 30.28 3.91
C THR A 453 8.66 31.30 2.93
N GLY A 454 8.17 32.55 3.01
CA GLY A 454 8.42 33.57 1.97
C GLY A 454 9.88 33.84 1.63
N LYS A 455 10.86 33.55 2.52
CA LYS A 455 12.30 33.76 2.31
C LYS A 455 13.17 32.55 2.66
N GLY A 456 12.60 31.36 2.74
CA GLY A 456 13.34 30.15 3.05
C GLY A 456 12.45 29.01 3.51
N PHE A 457 13.04 28.05 4.23
CA PHE A 457 12.33 26.90 4.77
C PHE A 457 12.59 26.83 6.28
N ALA A 458 11.53 26.59 7.08
CA ALA A 458 11.67 26.22 8.47
C ALA A 458 11.94 24.73 8.57
N ASP A 459 12.83 24.30 9.44
CA ASP A 459 13.20 22.87 9.56
C ASP A 459 12.00 21.99 9.87
N LEU A 460 11.12 22.46 10.79
CA LEU A 460 9.88 21.78 11.17
C LEU A 460 8.77 22.78 11.45
N CYS A 461 7.55 22.44 11.02
CA CYS A 461 6.34 23.18 11.36
C CYS A 461 5.26 22.22 11.85
N PHE A 462 4.66 22.50 13.00
CA PHE A 462 3.52 21.78 13.55
C PHE A 462 2.27 22.62 13.34
N ILE A 463 1.39 22.21 12.43
CA ILE A 463 0.12 22.88 12.15
C ILE A 463 -0.99 22.14 12.89
N PRO A 464 -1.71 22.78 13.82
CA PRO A 464 -2.81 22.13 14.55
C PRO A 464 -3.87 21.60 13.58
N ARG A 465 -4.32 20.38 13.81
CA ARG A 465 -5.48 19.84 13.10
C ARG A 465 -6.74 20.58 13.52
N LYS A 466 -7.75 20.64 12.67
CA LYS A 466 -9.01 21.35 12.95
C LYS A 466 -9.66 20.96 14.27
N MET A 467 -9.59 19.67 14.64
CA MET A 467 -10.12 19.17 15.93
C MET A 467 -9.32 19.65 17.14
N HIS A 468 -8.10 20.14 16.93
CA HIS A 468 -7.17 20.59 17.95
C HIS A 468 -6.74 22.05 17.73
N ALA A 469 -7.64 22.86 17.18
CA ALA A 469 -7.40 24.28 16.92
C ALA A 469 -7.12 25.13 18.17
N ASP A 470 -7.35 24.56 19.36
CA ASP A 470 -6.97 25.12 20.67
C ASP A 470 -5.46 25.05 20.92
N LYS A 471 -4.73 24.16 20.24
CA LYS A 471 -3.28 24.01 20.38
C LYS A 471 -2.52 25.08 19.59
N PRO A 472 -1.35 25.52 20.08
CA PRO A 472 -0.52 26.48 19.34
C PRO A 472 0.04 25.85 18.08
N ALA A 473 0.11 26.58 16.97
CA ALA A 473 1.02 26.22 15.90
C ALA A 473 2.46 26.38 16.37
N VAL A 474 3.41 25.59 15.84
CA VAL A 474 4.81 25.66 16.29
C VAL A 474 5.73 25.68 15.07
N VAL A 475 6.70 26.61 15.07
CA VAL A 475 7.81 26.66 14.11
C VAL A 475 9.09 26.31 14.85
N ILE A 476 9.77 25.27 14.40
CA ILE A 476 11.03 24.81 14.98
C ILE A 476 12.16 25.06 13.97
N GLU A 477 13.21 25.73 14.43
CA GLU A 477 14.45 25.90 13.68
C GLU A 477 15.59 25.23 14.43
N LEU A 478 16.39 24.45 13.73
CA LEU A 478 17.49 23.68 14.27
C LEU A 478 18.82 24.35 13.99
N LYS A 479 19.75 24.26 14.93
CA LYS A 479 21.13 24.72 14.77
C LYS A 479 22.11 23.66 15.25
N TRP A 480 23.18 23.57 14.54
CA TRP A 480 24.32 22.70 14.86
C TRP A 480 25.50 23.55 15.21
N GLU A 481 26.03 23.41 16.44
CA GLU A 481 27.20 24.17 16.95
C GLU A 481 27.07 25.70 16.82
N LYS A 482 25.84 26.23 16.97
CA LYS A 482 25.58 27.69 16.96
C LYS A 482 24.86 28.10 18.25
N SER A 483 23.66 28.67 18.18
CA SER A 483 22.87 29.00 19.36
C SER A 483 21.37 28.86 19.11
N ALA A 484 20.61 28.47 20.12
CA ALA A 484 19.15 28.40 20.08
C ALA A 484 18.54 29.80 19.85
N GLN A 485 19.10 30.85 20.43
CA GLN A 485 18.69 32.23 20.20
C GLN A 485 18.91 32.67 18.75
N GLY A 486 20.00 32.20 18.10
CA GLY A 486 20.26 32.40 16.68
C GLY A 486 19.23 31.72 15.77
N ALA A 487 18.66 30.60 16.20
CA ALA A 487 17.54 29.95 15.51
C ALA A 487 16.29 30.82 15.54
N ILE A 488 15.91 31.34 16.71
CA ILE A 488 14.78 32.26 16.85
C ILE A 488 14.98 33.53 15.99
N ALA A 489 16.17 34.12 16.02
CA ALA A 489 16.49 35.29 15.20
C ALA A 489 16.28 34.97 13.70
N GLN A 490 16.70 33.78 13.24
CA GLN A 490 16.51 33.37 11.85
C GLN A 490 15.04 33.22 11.47
N ILE A 491 14.20 32.64 12.34
CA ILE A 491 12.76 32.53 12.11
C ILE A 491 12.14 33.92 11.87
N LYS A 492 12.53 34.90 12.71
CA LYS A 492 12.03 36.28 12.61
C LYS A 492 12.57 37.00 11.36
N ASP A 493 13.86 36.96 11.11
CA ASP A 493 14.52 37.66 9.99
C ASP A 493 14.03 37.16 8.61
N ARG A 494 13.72 35.87 8.51
CA ARG A 494 13.24 35.25 7.28
C ARG A 494 11.72 35.25 7.15
N HIS A 495 10.99 35.85 8.11
CA HIS A 495 9.54 35.97 8.10
C HIS A 495 8.83 34.60 7.95
N TYR A 496 9.31 33.57 8.63
CA TYR A 496 8.70 32.23 8.58
C TYR A 496 7.24 32.23 9.04
N THR A 497 6.87 33.19 9.87
CA THR A 497 5.52 33.36 10.42
C THR A 497 4.51 33.91 9.41
N ASP A 498 4.95 34.48 8.28
CA ASP A 498 4.05 35.02 7.28
C ASP A 498 3.14 33.98 6.61
N ALA A 499 3.61 32.73 6.51
CA ALA A 499 2.82 31.60 6.02
C ALA A 499 1.77 31.11 7.05
N LEU A 500 1.89 31.52 8.32
CA LEU A 500 1.06 31.07 9.45
C LEU A 500 0.22 32.20 10.05
N LYS A 501 -0.16 33.19 9.24
CA LYS A 501 -0.90 34.39 9.70
C LYS A 501 -2.22 34.08 10.42
N GLU A 502 -2.86 32.98 10.06
CA GLU A 502 -4.11 32.53 10.67
C GLU A 502 -3.92 32.05 12.14
N TYR A 503 -2.70 31.68 12.52
CA TYR A 503 -2.35 31.24 13.88
C TYR A 503 -1.77 32.37 14.75
N ARG A 504 -1.74 33.62 14.28
CA ARG A 504 -1.21 34.75 15.05
C ARG A 504 -1.91 34.90 16.39
N GLY A 505 -1.11 34.94 17.46
CA GLY A 505 -1.59 34.95 18.85
C GLY A 505 -1.69 33.55 19.49
N ASN A 506 -1.53 32.49 18.71
CA ASN A 506 -1.39 31.10 19.20
C ASN A 506 -0.27 30.39 18.43
N LEU A 507 0.90 31.03 18.31
CA LEU A 507 2.06 30.54 17.57
C LEU A 507 3.28 30.55 18.46
N LEU A 508 3.95 29.38 18.59
CA LEU A 508 5.22 29.23 19.29
C LEU A 508 6.38 29.13 18.29
N LEU A 509 7.45 29.81 18.61
CA LEU A 509 8.73 29.70 17.91
C LEU A 509 9.69 28.94 18.81
N ALA A 510 10.28 27.86 18.36
CA ALA A 510 11.23 27.08 19.10
C ALA A 510 12.58 27.02 18.38
N GLY A 511 13.62 27.53 18.98
CA GLY A 511 14.99 27.42 18.51
C GLY A 511 15.70 26.33 19.28
N ILE A 512 16.24 25.31 18.59
CA ILE A 512 16.93 24.18 19.19
C ILE A 512 18.35 24.15 18.64
N ASN A 513 19.37 24.06 19.54
CA ASN A 513 20.75 23.94 19.14
C ASN A 513 21.42 22.76 19.82
N TYR A 514 22.20 22.00 19.07
CA TYR A 514 23.06 20.95 19.58
C TYR A 514 24.50 21.42 19.68
N ASN A 515 25.14 21.19 20.83
CA ASN A 515 26.55 21.43 21.08
C ASN A 515 27.31 20.09 21.13
N ARG A 516 28.23 19.89 20.19
CA ARG A 516 29.00 18.65 20.04
C ARG A 516 30.03 18.44 21.19
N GLU A 517 30.58 19.51 21.75
CA GLU A 517 31.58 19.41 22.81
C GLU A 517 30.93 18.95 24.12
N THR A 518 29.82 19.56 24.50
CA THR A 518 29.07 19.18 25.71
C THR A 518 28.13 18.01 25.49
N LYS A 519 27.81 17.67 24.23
CA LYS A 519 26.79 16.68 23.81
C LYS A 519 25.43 16.95 24.40
N THR A 520 25.04 18.22 24.46
CA THR A 520 23.76 18.67 25.01
C THR A 520 23.02 19.56 24.05
N HIS A 521 21.69 19.59 24.21
CA HIS A 521 20.83 20.53 23.50
C HIS A 521 20.54 21.74 24.36
N THR A 522 20.24 22.85 23.69
CA THR A 522 19.65 24.06 24.26
C THR A 522 18.41 24.41 23.48
N CYS A 523 17.38 24.85 24.18
CA CYS A 523 16.11 25.28 23.59
C CYS A 523 15.79 26.70 24.04
N VAL A 524 15.18 27.48 23.14
CA VAL A 524 14.58 28.77 23.43
C VAL A 524 13.20 28.77 22.79
N ILE A 525 12.19 29.19 23.53
CA ILE A 525 10.80 29.20 23.07
C ILE A 525 10.24 30.62 23.22
N GLU A 526 9.68 31.14 22.17
CA GLU A 526 9.02 32.45 22.20
C GLU A 526 7.59 32.32 21.66
N GLN A 527 6.63 32.94 22.33
CA GLN A 527 5.27 33.05 21.84
C GLN A 527 5.10 34.35 21.06
N LEU A 528 4.61 34.23 19.83
CA LEU A 528 4.23 35.43 19.05
C LEU A 528 2.89 35.97 19.53
N THR A 529 2.87 37.25 19.88
CA THR A 529 1.65 37.96 20.25
C THR A 529 0.90 38.47 19.02
N LYS A 530 -0.34 38.93 19.19
CA LYS A 530 -1.13 39.51 18.08
C LYS A 530 -0.56 40.83 17.56
N GLU A 531 0.35 41.43 18.30
CA GLU A 531 0.95 42.75 17.98
C GLU A 531 2.24 42.60 17.19
N ASP A 532 2.87 41.40 17.20
CA ASP A 532 4.05 41.04 16.40
C ASP A 532 3.62 40.52 15.01
#